data_7a1c674c6a502934f2f9a558193307a5
#
_entry.id   7a1c674c6a502934f2f9a558193307a5
#
_cell.length_a   1.000
_cell.length_b   1.000
_cell.length_c   1.000
_cell.angle_alpha   90.00
_cell.angle_beta   90.00
_cell.angle_gamma   90.00
#
_symmetry.space_group_name_H-M   'P 1'
#
loop_
_entity.id
_entity.type
_entity.pdbx_description
1 polymer ?
#
loop_
_entity_poly.entity_id
_entity_poly.type
_entity_poly.pdbx_seq_one_letter_code
_entity_poly.pdbx_strand_id
1 'polypeptide(L)'
;TTDFERFRQQFPVEAARLQVIWESEPPPGAPMVVRRDYPPEFQAKLQAFLVGYGKGKGPRADAEREVLKNLRAAYGYVAADDSALLPEAKLEYQLGRQRALSAAWVNDAAREQRLQRIEKAYAAQVEALKASSASR
;
A
#
# COMPACT_ATOMS: atom_id res chain seq x y z
N THR A 1 -3.55 12.57 -10.02
CA THR A 1 -3.39 11.12 -9.91
C THR A 1 -2.58 10.59 -11.08
N THR A 2 -1.81 9.52 -10.86
CA THR A 2 -0.84 8.98 -11.82
C THR A 2 -1.48 8.63 -13.17
N ASP A 3 -2.73 8.17 -13.18
CA ASP A 3 -3.44 7.78 -14.39
C ASP A 3 -3.91 8.99 -15.21
N PHE A 4 -4.34 10.07 -14.55
CA PHE A 4 -4.71 11.30 -15.26
C PHE A 4 -3.49 12.02 -15.85
N GLU A 5 -2.35 12.03 -15.12
CA GLU A 5 -1.09 12.56 -15.66
C GLU A 5 -0.62 11.78 -16.89
N ARG A 6 -0.74 10.44 -16.84
CA ARG A 6 -0.43 9.58 -17.99
C ARG A 6 -1.37 9.82 -19.16
N PHE A 7 -2.68 9.98 -18.90
CA PHE A 7 -3.65 10.34 -19.92
C PHE A 7 -3.32 11.69 -20.56
N ARG A 8 -2.96 12.69 -19.75
CA ARG A 8 -2.55 14.02 -20.21
C ARG A 8 -1.33 13.97 -21.14
N GLN A 9 -0.36 13.10 -20.84
CA GLN A 9 0.83 12.92 -21.67
C GLN A 9 0.53 12.22 -23.00
N GLN A 10 -0.38 11.24 -23.00
CA GLN A 10 -0.73 10.46 -24.18
C GLN A 10 -1.77 11.16 -25.07
N PHE A 11 -2.68 11.93 -24.49
CA PHE A 11 -3.82 12.55 -25.15
C PHE A 11 -3.99 14.01 -24.72
N PRO A 12 -3.03 14.91 -25.08
CA PRO A 12 -3.01 16.28 -24.56
C PRO A 12 -4.21 17.12 -25.04
N VAL A 13 -4.72 16.89 -26.25
CA VAL A 13 -5.86 17.64 -26.81
C VAL A 13 -7.15 17.25 -26.09
N GLU A 14 -7.37 15.98 -25.85
CA GLU A 14 -8.52 15.45 -25.12
C GLU A 14 -8.46 15.86 -23.64
N ALA A 15 -7.29 15.77 -23.04
CA ALA A 15 -7.09 16.15 -21.65
C ALA A 15 -7.36 17.63 -21.38
N ALA A 16 -7.09 18.51 -22.34
CA ALA A 16 -7.40 19.94 -22.23
C ALA A 16 -8.91 20.24 -22.13
N ARG A 17 -9.77 19.29 -22.51
CA ARG A 17 -11.23 19.38 -22.40
C ARG A 17 -11.79 18.79 -21.10
N LEU A 18 -10.94 18.19 -20.28
CA LEU A 18 -11.33 17.54 -19.04
C LEU A 18 -10.99 18.42 -17.84
N GLN A 19 -11.89 18.45 -16.88
CA GLN A 19 -11.67 19.06 -15.57
C GLN A 19 -11.76 18.00 -14.49
N VAL A 20 -10.79 17.97 -13.57
CA VAL A 20 -10.87 17.14 -12.36
C VAL A 20 -11.94 17.74 -11.45
N ILE A 21 -13.01 16.99 -11.23
CA ILE A 21 -14.14 17.42 -10.38
C ILE A 21 -14.06 16.86 -8.96
N TRP A 22 -13.22 15.86 -8.75
CA TRP A 22 -12.99 15.23 -7.46
C TRP A 22 -11.67 14.45 -7.47
N GLU A 23 -10.95 14.50 -6.38
CA GLU A 23 -9.71 13.74 -6.16
C GLU A 23 -9.79 13.03 -4.82
N SER A 24 -9.52 11.72 -4.82
CA SER A 24 -9.42 10.93 -3.58
C SER A 24 -8.10 11.21 -2.87
N GLU A 25 -8.03 10.90 -1.59
CA GLU A 25 -6.73 10.69 -0.95
C GLU A 25 -5.91 9.69 -1.79
N PRO A 26 -4.61 9.94 -1.99
CA PRO A 26 -3.77 9.00 -2.72
C PRO A 26 -3.82 7.64 -2.00
N PRO A 27 -3.93 6.53 -2.75
CA PRO A 27 -3.85 5.21 -2.14
C PRO A 27 -2.49 5.08 -1.45
N PRO A 28 -2.41 4.34 -0.33
CA PRO A 28 -1.14 4.05 0.31
C PRO A 28 -0.17 3.44 -0.70
N GLY A 29 1.10 3.79 -0.60
CA GLY A 29 2.15 3.20 -1.43
C GLY A 29 2.16 1.68 -1.23
N ALA A 30 2.48 0.92 -2.28
CA ALA A 30 2.57 -0.53 -2.17
C ALA A 30 3.81 -0.92 -1.35
N PRO A 31 3.68 -1.35 -0.08
CA PRO A 31 4.82 -1.78 0.71
C PRO A 31 5.37 -3.09 0.18
N MET A 32 6.68 -3.25 0.21
CA MET A 32 7.31 -4.54 -0.03
C MET A 32 7.33 -5.32 1.28
N VAL A 33 6.69 -6.48 1.28
CA VAL A 33 6.55 -7.33 2.48
C VAL A 33 7.38 -8.59 2.36
N VAL A 34 7.88 -9.08 3.48
CA VAL A 34 8.58 -10.36 3.60
C VAL A 34 7.86 -11.25 4.61
N ARG A 35 7.86 -12.55 4.39
CA ARG A 35 7.24 -13.52 5.30
C ARG A 35 7.97 -13.52 6.65
N ARG A 36 7.24 -13.62 7.75
CA ARG A 36 7.78 -13.63 9.11
C ARG A 36 8.57 -14.90 9.47
N ASP A 37 8.30 -16.01 8.78
CA ASP A 37 8.96 -17.29 9.00
C ASP A 37 10.36 -17.38 8.36
N TYR A 38 10.80 -16.37 7.62
CA TYR A 38 12.21 -16.30 7.20
C TYR A 38 13.11 -15.94 8.38
N PRO A 39 14.37 -16.45 8.40
CA PRO A 39 15.35 -16.10 9.42
C PRO A 39 15.52 -14.58 9.56
N PRO A 40 15.59 -14.04 10.79
CA PRO A 40 15.75 -12.59 11.02
C PRO A 40 16.95 -11.98 10.30
N GLU A 41 18.06 -12.74 10.21
CA GLU A 41 19.26 -12.31 9.49
C GLU A 41 18.99 -12.12 7.98
N PHE A 42 18.19 -13.01 7.38
CA PHE A 42 17.80 -12.87 5.98
C PHE A 42 16.91 -11.64 5.78
N GLN A 43 15.93 -11.43 6.68
CA GLN A 43 15.05 -10.26 6.62
C GLN A 43 15.87 -8.96 6.71
N ALA A 44 16.82 -8.88 7.63
CA ALA A 44 17.70 -7.70 7.79
C ALA A 44 18.58 -7.46 6.56
N LYS A 45 19.17 -8.51 5.99
CA LYS A 45 19.97 -8.41 4.76
C LYS A 45 19.15 -7.96 3.56
N LEU A 46 17.93 -8.50 3.41
CA LEU A 46 17.03 -8.11 2.33
C LEU A 46 16.61 -6.64 2.46
N GLN A 47 16.24 -6.21 3.67
CA GLN A 47 15.90 -4.81 3.93
C GLN A 47 17.10 -3.88 3.61
N ALA A 48 18.29 -4.20 4.10
CA ALA A 48 19.49 -3.41 3.83
C ALA A 48 19.80 -3.33 2.34
N PHE A 49 19.66 -4.44 1.61
CA PHE A 49 19.84 -4.48 0.16
C PHE A 49 18.86 -3.56 -0.56
N LEU A 50 17.55 -3.68 -0.27
CA LEU A 50 16.52 -2.88 -0.93
C LEU A 50 16.67 -1.39 -0.62
N VAL A 51 16.90 -1.06 0.65
CA VAL A 51 17.09 0.34 1.09
C VAL A 51 18.35 0.96 0.49
N GLY A 52 19.40 0.16 0.27
CA GLY A 52 20.66 0.61 -0.34
C GLY A 52 20.63 0.65 -1.86
N TYR A 53 19.67 -0.01 -2.51
CA TYR A 53 19.63 -0.16 -3.95
C TYR A 53 19.48 1.18 -4.67
N GLY A 54 20.39 1.45 -5.61
CA GLY A 54 20.43 2.71 -6.37
C GLY A 54 21.02 3.92 -5.62
N LYS A 55 21.38 3.80 -4.33
CA LYS A 55 21.92 4.91 -3.52
C LYS A 55 23.45 5.10 -3.63
N GLY A 56 24.15 4.17 -4.26
CA GLY A 56 25.59 4.26 -4.47
C GLY A 56 26.01 5.27 -5.53
N LYS A 57 27.31 5.25 -5.87
CA LYS A 57 27.91 6.03 -6.95
C LYS A 57 28.51 5.11 -8.02
N GLY A 58 28.61 5.61 -9.24
CA GLY A 58 29.23 4.92 -10.36
C GLY A 58 28.27 4.05 -11.19
N PRO A 59 28.81 3.39 -12.25
CA PRO A 59 28.00 2.72 -13.28
C PRO A 59 27.01 1.68 -12.75
N ARG A 60 27.36 0.96 -11.71
CA ARG A 60 26.46 0.00 -11.07
C ARG A 60 25.25 0.67 -10.45
N ALA A 61 25.45 1.74 -9.69
CA ALA A 61 24.35 2.47 -9.07
C ALA A 61 23.48 3.20 -10.11
N ASP A 62 24.07 3.61 -11.24
CA ASP A 62 23.32 4.18 -12.36
C ASP A 62 22.39 3.12 -12.98
N ALA A 63 22.89 1.90 -13.20
CA ALA A 63 22.08 0.79 -13.69
C ALA A 63 20.96 0.41 -12.69
N GLU A 64 21.26 0.40 -11.39
CA GLU A 64 20.27 0.15 -10.34
C GLU A 64 19.15 1.22 -10.33
N ARG A 65 19.49 2.49 -10.52
CA ARG A 65 18.49 3.58 -10.64
C ARG A 65 17.61 3.44 -11.88
N GLU A 66 18.18 2.98 -12.99
CA GLU A 66 17.36 2.72 -14.19
C GLU A 66 16.36 1.57 -13.97
N VAL A 67 16.77 0.52 -13.25
CA VAL A 67 15.85 -0.55 -12.82
C VAL A 67 14.73 0.01 -11.93
N LEU A 68 15.07 0.82 -10.92
CA LEU A 68 14.08 1.45 -10.03
C LEU A 68 13.08 2.32 -10.80
N LYS A 69 13.55 3.07 -11.78
CA LYS A 69 12.71 3.91 -12.65
C LYS A 69 11.72 3.06 -13.46
N ASN A 70 12.20 1.93 -14.04
CA ASN A 70 11.36 1.00 -14.77
C ASN A 70 10.31 0.30 -13.87
N LEU A 71 10.64 0.07 -12.59
CA LEU A 71 9.73 -0.44 -11.57
C LEU A 71 8.80 0.65 -10.99
N ARG A 72 8.88 1.89 -11.46
CA ARG A 72 8.16 3.06 -10.92
C ARG A 72 8.48 3.35 -9.44
N ALA A 73 9.65 2.97 -9.00
CA ALA A 73 10.21 3.21 -7.67
C ALA A 73 11.42 4.17 -7.74
N ALA A 74 11.35 5.20 -8.58
CA ALA A 74 12.46 6.09 -8.91
C ALA A 74 13.14 6.75 -7.68
N TYR A 75 12.40 6.89 -6.58
CA TYR A 75 12.93 7.40 -5.30
C TYR A 75 13.60 6.32 -4.44
N GLY A 76 13.64 5.06 -4.92
CA GLY A 76 14.12 3.93 -4.16
C GLY A 76 13.20 3.50 -3.03
N TYR A 77 13.75 2.69 -2.11
CA TYR A 77 13.02 2.18 -0.96
C TYR A 77 13.50 2.83 0.32
N VAL A 78 12.60 2.92 1.29
CA VAL A 78 12.88 3.34 2.65
C VAL A 78 12.54 2.21 3.61
N ALA A 79 13.24 2.12 4.74
CA ALA A 79 12.91 1.17 5.78
C ALA A 79 11.53 1.51 6.34
N ALA A 80 10.72 0.48 6.55
CA ALA A 80 9.41 0.57 7.16
C ALA A 80 9.24 -0.59 8.15
N ASP A 81 8.35 -0.42 9.10
CA ASP A 81 7.87 -1.47 9.98
C ASP A 81 6.42 -1.86 9.63
N ASP A 82 5.83 -2.75 10.41
CA ASP A 82 4.49 -3.25 10.15
C ASP A 82 3.40 -2.17 10.26
N SER A 83 3.68 -1.02 10.90
CA SER A 83 2.74 0.11 10.95
C SER A 83 2.49 0.74 9.57
N ALA A 84 3.40 0.55 8.62
CA ALA A 84 3.21 0.95 7.23
C ALA A 84 2.01 0.24 6.55
N LEU A 85 1.52 -0.86 7.12
CA LEU A 85 0.33 -1.58 6.64
C LEU A 85 -0.99 -1.06 7.23
N LEU A 86 -0.96 -0.11 8.17
CA LEU A 86 -2.18 0.45 8.78
C LEU A 86 -3.13 1.12 7.77
N PRO A 87 -2.65 1.88 6.78
CA PRO A 87 -3.52 2.45 5.74
C PRO A 87 -4.23 1.38 4.92
N GLU A 88 -3.54 0.27 4.58
CA GLU A 88 -4.11 -0.86 3.85
C GLU A 88 -5.18 -1.57 4.69
N ALA A 89 -4.91 -1.82 5.96
CA ALA A 89 -5.86 -2.41 6.88
C ALA A 89 -7.14 -1.55 7.00
N LYS A 90 -6.99 -0.22 7.06
CA LYS A 90 -8.11 0.73 7.07
C LYS A 90 -8.92 0.67 5.77
N LEU A 91 -8.24 0.62 4.63
CA LEU A 91 -8.90 0.53 3.33
C LEU A 91 -9.69 -0.79 3.20
N GLU A 92 -9.09 -1.92 3.58
CA GLU A 92 -9.76 -3.22 3.59
C GLU A 92 -11.01 -3.22 4.49
N TYR A 93 -10.90 -2.64 5.69
CA TYR A 93 -12.03 -2.45 6.59
C TYR A 93 -13.16 -1.64 5.94
N GLN A 94 -12.84 -0.49 5.34
CA GLN A 94 -13.82 0.38 4.69
C GLN A 94 -14.53 -0.33 3.53
N LEU A 95 -13.78 -1.01 2.67
CA LEU A 95 -14.32 -1.79 1.55
C LEU A 95 -15.16 -2.97 2.03
N GLY A 96 -14.71 -3.69 3.05
CA GLY A 96 -15.46 -4.78 3.66
C GLY A 96 -16.79 -4.32 4.24
N ARG A 97 -16.78 -3.19 4.95
CA ARG A 97 -17.96 -2.57 5.51
C ARG A 97 -18.94 -2.09 4.42
N GLN A 98 -18.43 -1.42 3.39
CA GLN A 98 -19.24 -0.97 2.27
C GLN A 98 -19.92 -2.14 1.55
N ARG A 99 -19.19 -3.22 1.27
CA ARG A 99 -19.73 -4.45 0.68
C ARG A 99 -20.82 -5.07 1.56
N ALA A 100 -20.62 -5.11 2.87
CA ALA A 100 -21.62 -5.62 3.80
C ALA A 100 -22.88 -4.75 3.84
N LEU A 101 -22.77 -3.44 3.73
CA LEU A 101 -23.91 -2.52 3.70
C LEU A 101 -24.71 -2.58 2.38
N SER A 102 -24.03 -2.82 1.26
CA SER A 102 -24.65 -2.87 -0.07
C SER A 102 -25.17 -4.26 -0.47
N ALA A 103 -24.82 -5.32 0.28
CA ALA A 103 -25.27 -6.68 0.00
C ALA A 103 -26.75 -6.89 0.39
N ALA A 104 -27.42 -7.80 -0.32
CA ALA A 104 -28.72 -8.32 0.09
C ALA A 104 -28.55 -9.32 1.24
N TRP A 105 -29.25 -9.09 2.34
CA TRP A 105 -29.19 -9.93 3.55
C TRP A 105 -30.53 -10.63 3.80
N VAL A 106 -30.46 -11.82 4.38
CA VAL A 106 -31.63 -12.59 4.80
C VAL A 106 -32.45 -11.82 5.84
N ASN A 107 -31.77 -11.11 6.75
CA ASN A 107 -32.37 -10.23 7.75
C ASN A 107 -31.34 -9.23 8.28
N ASP A 108 -31.82 -8.22 9.02
CA ASP A 108 -30.96 -7.19 9.62
C ASP A 108 -29.96 -7.73 10.64
N ALA A 109 -30.33 -8.77 11.40
CA ALA A 109 -29.46 -9.40 12.39
C ALA A 109 -28.21 -10.04 11.72
N ALA A 110 -28.38 -10.67 10.57
CA ALA A 110 -27.26 -11.24 9.82
C ALA A 110 -26.30 -10.14 9.29
N ARG A 111 -26.87 -9.03 8.83
CA ARG A 111 -26.10 -7.87 8.41
C ARG A 111 -25.28 -7.29 9.57
N GLU A 112 -25.94 -7.05 10.71
CA GLU A 112 -25.30 -6.50 11.90
C GLU A 112 -24.18 -7.42 12.41
N GLN A 113 -24.42 -8.72 12.48
CA GLN A 113 -23.43 -9.70 12.85
C GLN A 113 -22.20 -9.68 11.90
N ARG A 114 -22.41 -9.46 10.60
CA ARG A 114 -21.31 -9.33 9.66
C ARG A 114 -20.51 -8.07 9.88
N LEU A 115 -21.15 -6.93 10.12
CA LEU A 115 -20.50 -5.66 10.42
C LEU A 115 -19.66 -5.75 11.69
N GLN A 116 -20.18 -6.34 12.75
CA GLN A 116 -19.45 -6.56 14.02
C GLN A 116 -18.21 -7.44 13.83
N ARG A 117 -18.30 -8.50 13.01
CA ARG A 117 -17.13 -9.34 12.69
C ARG A 117 -16.05 -8.56 11.93
N ILE A 118 -16.44 -7.72 10.97
CA ILE A 118 -15.50 -6.88 10.22
C ILE A 118 -14.80 -5.90 11.16
N GLU A 119 -15.52 -5.27 12.06
CA GLU A 119 -14.99 -4.30 13.02
C GLU A 119 -14.02 -4.96 14.01
N LYS A 120 -14.42 -6.12 14.57
CA LYS A 120 -13.56 -6.90 15.46
C LYS A 120 -12.28 -7.39 14.79
N ALA A 121 -12.38 -7.84 13.53
CA ALA A 121 -11.22 -8.26 12.76
C ALA A 121 -10.25 -7.10 12.50
N TYR A 122 -10.77 -5.93 12.14
CA TYR A 122 -9.98 -4.73 11.93
C TYR A 122 -9.27 -4.28 13.22
N ALA A 123 -9.98 -4.22 14.34
CA ALA A 123 -9.39 -3.87 15.63
C ALA A 123 -8.23 -4.80 16.00
N ALA A 124 -8.43 -6.11 15.85
CA ALA A 124 -7.38 -7.11 16.12
C ALA A 124 -6.17 -6.95 15.17
N GLN A 125 -6.40 -6.66 13.91
CA GLN A 125 -5.34 -6.42 12.92
C GLN A 125 -4.53 -5.16 13.26
N VAL A 126 -5.18 -4.06 13.61
CA VAL A 126 -4.52 -2.81 14.02
C VAL A 126 -3.62 -3.03 15.25
N GLU A 127 -4.12 -3.73 16.27
CA GLU A 127 -3.32 -4.03 17.46
C GLU A 127 -2.12 -4.94 17.15
N ALA A 128 -2.29 -5.93 16.28
CA ALA A 128 -1.20 -6.80 15.85
C ALA A 128 -0.10 -6.03 15.09
N LEU A 129 -0.48 -5.11 14.20
CA LEU A 129 0.46 -4.27 13.45
C LEU A 129 1.22 -3.32 14.36
N LYS A 130 0.56 -2.68 15.33
CA LYS A 130 1.19 -1.79 16.31
C LYS A 130 2.14 -2.53 17.25
N ALA A 131 1.72 -3.67 17.76
CA ALA A 131 2.55 -4.48 18.66
C ALA A 131 3.84 -4.96 17.98
N SER A 132 3.73 -5.37 16.72
CA SER A 132 4.87 -5.79 15.90
C SER A 132 5.86 -4.66 15.62
N SER A 133 5.39 -3.43 15.47
CA SER A 133 6.23 -2.24 15.28
C SER A 133 6.98 -1.85 16.57
N ALA A 134 6.37 -2.04 17.72
CA ALA A 134 6.97 -1.70 19.02
C ALA A 134 8.06 -2.70 19.47
N SER A 135 8.14 -3.88 18.86
CA SER A 135 9.05 -4.96 19.22
C SER A 135 10.36 -4.98 18.40
N ARG A 136 10.59 -4.01 17.54
CA ARG A 136 11.78 -3.85 16.69
C ARG A 136 12.57 -2.60 17.07
#